data_4fabf65b51abbf46fccce30cbc989fa5
#
_entry.id   4fabf65b51abbf46fccce30cbc989fa5
#
_cell.length_a   1.000
_cell.length_b   1.000
_cell.length_c   1.000
_cell.angle_alpha   90.00
_cell.angle_beta   90.00
_cell.angle_gamma   90.00
#
_symmetry.space_group_name_H-M   'P 1'
#
loop_
_entity.id
_entity.type
_entity.pdbx_description
1 polymer ?
#
loop_
_entity_poly.entity_id
_entity_poly.type
_entity_poly.pdbx_seq_one_letter_code
_entity_poly.pdbx_strand_id
1 'polypeptide(L)'
;TRLVDEFVSQNKVSSQTYKILQKIKTEVLNMKEVKTISEELEGKELLNKLIPEPENISSKDIFSEIGRLSVFGLIPVLGGIAGGIAGDRLTSDDYKDKIPNKIKEGAYQYLANIFLCNIGAGAALGILEKMNIKSKSARALGMVTGIILTGVIGGSAIANLIGRKVINRCFKHQNCNEADRKPEPLDICLHSDDIATVAVMSGLKWIEPALPALYSISGYRAGIGYRGK
;
A
#
# COMPACT_ATOMS: atom_id res chain seq x y z
N THR A 1 23.01 4.59 -7.71
CA THR A 1 24.36 4.10 -7.32
C THR A 1 24.69 4.50 -5.90
N ARG A 2 24.65 5.78 -5.57
CA ARG A 2 25.00 6.32 -4.24
C ARG A 2 24.14 5.72 -3.11
N LEU A 3 22.84 5.52 -3.32
CA LEU A 3 21.92 4.93 -2.35
C LEU A 3 22.25 3.47 -1.98
N VAL A 4 22.64 2.65 -2.95
CA VAL A 4 23.03 1.26 -2.68
C VAL A 4 24.37 1.20 -1.90
N ASP A 5 25.32 2.05 -2.26
CA ASP A 5 26.60 2.13 -1.60
C ASP A 5 26.46 2.68 -0.16
N GLU A 6 25.55 3.65 0.03
CA GLU A 6 25.23 4.23 1.34
C GLU A 6 24.47 3.24 2.24
N PHE A 7 23.49 2.50 1.68
CA PHE A 7 22.78 1.43 2.38
C PHE A 7 23.74 0.32 2.84
N VAL A 8 24.68 -0.10 1.98
CA VAL A 8 25.67 -1.12 2.29
C VAL A 8 26.65 -0.64 3.36
N SER A 9 27.03 0.64 3.35
CA SER A 9 27.95 1.20 4.37
C SER A 9 27.28 1.33 5.75
N GLN A 10 25.99 1.53 5.81
CA GLN A 10 25.23 1.72 7.06
C GLN A 10 24.72 0.40 7.68
N ASN A 11 24.63 -0.67 6.89
CA ASN A 11 24.10 -1.95 7.36
C ASN A 11 25.14 -3.06 7.24
N LYS A 12 25.23 -3.94 8.26
CA LYS A 12 26.03 -5.17 8.20
C LYS A 12 25.37 -6.17 7.24
N VAL A 13 25.55 -5.96 5.94
CA VAL A 13 24.98 -6.81 4.89
C VAL A 13 25.83 -8.04 4.71
N SER A 14 25.22 -9.23 4.61
CA SER A 14 25.98 -10.46 4.37
C SER A 14 26.71 -10.39 3.03
N SER A 15 27.85 -11.07 2.92
CA SER A 15 28.65 -11.12 1.68
C SER A 15 27.82 -11.60 0.47
N GLN A 16 26.86 -12.49 0.69
CA GLN A 16 25.99 -13.00 -0.38
C GLN A 16 24.97 -11.95 -0.83
N THR A 17 24.35 -11.24 0.09
CA THR A 17 23.43 -10.13 -0.19
C THR A 17 24.16 -8.99 -0.91
N TYR A 18 25.37 -8.67 -0.50
CA TYR A 18 26.21 -7.67 -1.17
C TYR A 18 26.47 -8.04 -2.64
N LYS A 19 26.83 -9.29 -2.93
CA LYS A 19 27.05 -9.77 -4.31
C LYS A 19 25.77 -9.66 -5.17
N ILE A 20 24.63 -10.00 -4.59
CA ILE A 20 23.33 -9.88 -5.29
C ILE A 20 23.00 -8.41 -5.60
N LEU A 21 23.16 -7.51 -4.62
CA LEU A 21 22.93 -6.08 -4.80
C LEU A 21 23.88 -5.48 -5.84
N GLN A 22 25.14 -5.86 -5.87
CA GLN A 22 26.10 -5.42 -6.89
C GLN A 22 25.74 -5.94 -8.29
N LYS A 23 25.27 -7.20 -8.38
CA LYS A 23 24.81 -7.76 -9.65
C LYS A 23 23.60 -7.01 -10.19
N ILE A 24 22.57 -6.79 -9.35
CA ILE A 24 21.38 -6.00 -9.70
C ILE A 24 21.77 -4.58 -10.13
N LYS A 25 22.65 -3.91 -9.36
CA LYS A 25 23.17 -2.58 -9.69
C LYS A 25 23.81 -2.56 -11.08
N THR A 26 24.65 -3.56 -11.39
CA THR A 26 25.32 -3.66 -12.68
C THR A 26 24.33 -3.91 -13.83
N GLU A 27 23.36 -4.81 -13.62
CA GLU A 27 22.35 -5.11 -14.63
C GLU A 27 21.46 -3.89 -14.92
N VAL A 28 21.00 -3.18 -13.87
CA VAL A 28 20.19 -1.96 -14.02
C VAL A 28 20.98 -0.87 -14.76
N LEU A 29 22.24 -0.65 -14.42
CA LEU A 29 23.10 0.36 -15.08
C LEU A 29 23.45 -0.01 -16.54
N ASN A 30 23.37 -1.29 -16.88
CA ASN A 30 23.65 -1.77 -18.25
C ASN A 30 22.38 -1.79 -19.13
N MET A 31 21.19 -1.57 -18.57
CA MET A 31 19.97 -1.42 -19.37
C MET A 31 20.13 -0.23 -20.32
N LYS A 32 19.81 -0.44 -21.59
CA LYS A 32 19.98 0.57 -22.64
C LYS A 32 19.23 1.85 -22.30
N GLU A 33 18.01 1.72 -21.77
CA GLU A 33 17.15 2.82 -21.35
C GLU A 33 17.78 3.63 -20.19
N VAL A 34 18.39 2.96 -19.21
CA VAL A 34 19.04 3.61 -18.08
C VAL A 34 20.32 4.32 -18.52
N LYS A 35 21.09 3.73 -19.44
CA LYS A 35 22.27 4.37 -20.03
C LYS A 35 21.91 5.63 -20.80
N THR A 36 20.93 5.54 -21.69
CA THR A 36 20.45 6.69 -22.46
C THR A 36 19.97 7.81 -21.53
N ILE A 37 19.20 7.47 -20.50
CA ILE A 37 18.69 8.44 -19.52
C ILE A 37 19.83 9.05 -18.68
N SER A 38 20.83 8.25 -18.29
CA SER A 38 21.95 8.77 -17.47
C SER A 38 22.96 9.60 -18.26
N GLU A 39 23.07 9.37 -19.56
CA GLU A 39 23.93 10.15 -20.46
C GLU A 39 23.28 11.47 -20.89
N GLU A 40 21.94 11.53 -20.95
CA GLU A 40 21.20 12.73 -21.37
C GLU A 40 20.85 13.69 -20.23
N LEU A 41 20.95 13.27 -18.95
CA LEU A 41 20.39 14.05 -17.85
C LEU A 41 21.30 14.12 -16.62
N GLU A 42 21.72 15.31 -16.25
CA GLU A 42 22.20 15.58 -14.89
C GLU A 42 21.06 15.36 -13.87
N GLY A 43 21.36 14.82 -12.68
CA GLY A 43 20.40 14.27 -11.74
C GLY A 43 19.18 15.15 -11.37
N LYS A 44 19.26 16.47 -11.52
CA LYS A 44 18.10 17.38 -11.33
C LYS A 44 17.10 17.34 -12.50
N GLU A 45 17.59 17.22 -13.72
CA GLU A 45 16.74 17.08 -14.92
C GLU A 45 16.05 15.73 -14.98
N LEU A 46 16.73 14.65 -14.52
CA LEU A 46 16.14 13.33 -14.37
C LEU A 46 14.97 13.34 -13.39
N LEU A 47 15.14 13.98 -12.22
CA LEU A 47 14.06 14.13 -11.24
C LEU A 47 12.88 14.94 -11.80
N ASN A 48 13.16 15.99 -12.56
CA ASN A 48 12.10 16.82 -13.16
C ASN A 48 11.33 16.08 -14.28
N LYS A 49 11.97 15.20 -15.03
CA LYS A 49 11.31 14.36 -16.04
C LYS A 49 10.58 13.16 -15.41
N LEU A 50 11.12 12.57 -14.35
CA LEU A 50 10.49 11.43 -13.65
C LEU A 50 9.30 11.87 -12.80
N ILE A 51 9.32 13.09 -12.27
CA ILE A 51 8.23 13.64 -11.46
C ILE A 51 7.58 14.74 -12.30
N PRO A 52 6.44 14.49 -12.93
CA PRO A 52 5.77 15.50 -13.77
C PRO A 52 5.44 16.77 -12.95
N GLU A 53 5.32 17.89 -13.65
CA GLU A 53 4.82 19.13 -13.07
C GLU A 53 3.45 18.88 -12.44
N PRO A 54 3.16 19.43 -11.25
CA PRO A 54 1.85 19.31 -10.67
C PRO A 54 0.84 20.01 -11.58
N GLU A 55 0.00 19.21 -12.25
CA GLU A 55 -1.15 19.69 -12.98
C GLU A 55 -2.15 20.31 -12.01
N ASN A 56 -2.95 21.28 -12.47
CA ASN A 56 -4.09 21.78 -11.71
C ASN A 56 -5.15 20.67 -11.65
N ILE A 57 -5.10 19.87 -10.59
CA ILE A 57 -5.99 18.73 -10.42
C ILE A 57 -7.28 19.22 -9.75
N SER A 58 -8.42 18.99 -10.38
CA SER A 58 -9.70 19.35 -9.77
C SER A 58 -10.03 18.41 -8.60
N SER A 59 -10.83 18.86 -7.64
CA SER A 59 -11.30 17.99 -6.55
C SER A 59 -12.04 16.76 -7.09
N LYS A 60 -12.74 16.89 -8.23
CA LYS A 60 -13.43 15.76 -8.90
C LYS A 60 -12.43 14.71 -9.37
N ASP A 61 -11.30 15.12 -9.93
CA ASP A 61 -10.27 14.19 -10.41
C ASP A 61 -9.62 13.46 -9.23
N ILE A 62 -9.36 14.16 -8.12
CA ILE A 62 -8.85 13.56 -6.89
C ILE A 62 -9.80 12.47 -6.37
N PHE A 63 -11.10 12.76 -6.26
CA PHE A 63 -12.08 11.78 -5.80
C PHE A 63 -12.27 10.61 -6.76
N SER A 64 -12.19 10.86 -8.08
CA SER A 64 -12.22 9.81 -9.10
C SER A 64 -11.03 8.86 -8.95
N GLU A 65 -9.84 9.43 -8.71
CA GLU A 65 -8.62 8.65 -8.53
C GLU A 65 -8.67 7.81 -7.22
N ILE A 66 -9.12 8.41 -6.12
CA ILE A 66 -9.36 7.69 -4.85
C ILE A 66 -10.29 6.49 -5.10
N GLY A 67 -11.40 6.71 -5.81
CA GLY A 67 -12.35 5.64 -6.13
C GLY A 67 -11.71 4.50 -6.91
N ARG A 68 -10.94 4.84 -7.95
CA ARG A 68 -10.25 3.88 -8.82
C ARG A 68 -9.22 3.06 -8.05
N LEU A 69 -8.33 3.70 -7.28
CA LEU A 69 -7.31 3.05 -6.47
C LEU A 69 -7.93 2.16 -5.38
N SER A 70 -9.03 2.61 -4.78
CA SER A 70 -9.76 1.81 -3.79
C SER A 70 -10.37 0.55 -4.40
N VAL A 71 -10.91 0.62 -5.61
CA VAL A 71 -11.41 -0.57 -6.34
C VAL A 71 -10.27 -1.52 -6.69
N PHE A 72 -9.13 -1.01 -7.13
CA PHE A 72 -7.95 -1.84 -7.40
C PHE A 72 -7.50 -2.61 -6.16
N GLY A 73 -7.50 -1.97 -5.00
CA GLY A 73 -7.15 -2.63 -3.74
C GLY A 73 -8.20 -3.61 -3.22
N LEU A 74 -9.49 -3.38 -3.51
CA LEU A 74 -10.56 -4.28 -3.09
C LEU A 74 -10.47 -5.65 -3.78
N ILE A 75 -10.12 -5.68 -5.07
CA ILE A 75 -10.06 -6.91 -5.87
C ILE A 75 -9.13 -7.97 -5.25
N PRO A 76 -7.86 -7.68 -4.95
CA PRO A 76 -6.96 -8.64 -4.31
C PRO A 76 -7.44 -9.09 -2.92
N VAL A 77 -8.05 -8.20 -2.14
CA VAL A 77 -8.57 -8.54 -0.80
C VAL A 77 -9.72 -9.55 -0.90
N LEU A 78 -10.69 -9.31 -1.78
CA LEU A 78 -11.80 -10.25 -2.01
C LEU A 78 -11.30 -11.57 -2.60
N GLY A 79 -10.37 -11.50 -3.55
CA GLY A 79 -9.72 -12.68 -4.12
C GLY A 79 -8.95 -13.49 -3.08
N GLY A 80 -8.27 -12.82 -2.15
CA GLY A 80 -7.57 -13.45 -1.03
C GLY A 80 -8.51 -14.16 -0.08
N ILE A 81 -9.62 -13.52 0.31
CA ILE A 81 -10.67 -14.14 1.16
C ILE A 81 -11.22 -15.39 0.45
N ALA A 82 -11.65 -15.25 -0.80
CA ALA A 82 -12.25 -16.35 -1.56
C ALA A 82 -11.25 -17.52 -1.76
N GLY A 83 -10.02 -17.22 -2.15
CA GLY A 83 -8.95 -18.20 -2.31
C GLY A 83 -8.59 -18.89 -0.99
N GLY A 84 -8.53 -18.12 0.10
CA GLY A 84 -8.27 -18.66 1.42
C GLY A 84 -9.40 -19.59 1.91
N ILE A 85 -10.67 -19.27 1.65
CA ILE A 85 -11.82 -20.13 1.96
C ILE A 85 -11.77 -21.40 1.11
N ALA A 86 -11.49 -21.27 -0.19
CA ALA A 86 -11.38 -22.43 -1.08
C ALA A 86 -10.24 -23.37 -0.68
N GLY A 87 -9.07 -22.82 -0.33
CA GLY A 87 -7.94 -23.59 0.17
C GLY A 87 -8.26 -24.32 1.46
N ASP A 88 -8.86 -23.65 2.44
CA ASP A 88 -9.25 -24.30 3.70
C ASP A 88 -10.29 -25.39 3.48
N ARG A 89 -11.25 -25.21 2.58
CA ARG A 89 -12.25 -26.21 2.23
C ARG A 89 -11.64 -27.50 1.68
N LEU A 90 -10.51 -27.39 0.99
CA LEU A 90 -9.80 -28.55 0.42
C LEU A 90 -8.91 -29.25 1.46
N THR A 91 -8.54 -28.58 2.53
CA THR A 91 -7.51 -29.07 3.48
C THR A 91 -8.03 -29.30 4.89
N SER A 92 -9.28 -28.89 5.22
CA SER A 92 -9.75 -28.87 6.60
C SER A 92 -11.28 -28.96 6.66
N ASP A 93 -11.79 -29.83 7.52
CA ASP A 93 -13.24 -30.00 7.74
C ASP A 93 -13.85 -28.82 8.52
N ASP A 94 -13.03 -28.09 9.30
CA ASP A 94 -13.43 -26.93 10.12
C ASP A 94 -13.32 -25.59 9.37
N TYR A 95 -13.25 -25.62 8.03
CA TYR A 95 -13.03 -24.41 7.21
C TYR A 95 -14.06 -23.29 7.49
N LYS A 96 -15.31 -23.66 7.85
CA LYS A 96 -16.38 -22.69 8.13
C LYS A 96 -16.08 -21.81 9.34
N ASP A 97 -15.41 -22.36 10.34
CA ASP A 97 -15.03 -21.64 11.56
C ASP A 97 -13.91 -20.63 11.33
N LYS A 98 -13.19 -20.77 10.20
CA LYS A 98 -12.12 -19.85 9.80
C LYS A 98 -12.62 -18.66 8.96
N ILE A 99 -13.83 -18.76 8.39
CA ILE A 99 -14.39 -17.71 7.51
C ILE A 99 -14.50 -16.35 8.23
N PRO A 100 -15.04 -16.24 9.46
CA PRO A 100 -15.18 -14.96 10.14
C PRO A 100 -13.85 -14.22 10.32
N ASN A 101 -12.79 -14.97 10.65
CA ASN A 101 -11.46 -14.41 10.83
C ASN A 101 -10.83 -13.92 9.51
N LYS A 102 -11.14 -14.54 8.37
CA LYS A 102 -10.72 -14.07 7.05
C LYS A 102 -11.47 -12.79 6.65
N ILE A 103 -12.77 -12.73 6.89
CA ILE A 103 -13.58 -11.54 6.63
C ILE A 103 -13.12 -10.38 7.51
N LYS A 104 -12.84 -10.64 8.80
CA LYS A 104 -12.34 -9.61 9.73
C LYS A 104 -10.98 -9.07 9.30
N GLU A 105 -10.04 -9.93 8.95
CA GLU A 105 -8.74 -9.50 8.45
C GLU A 105 -8.87 -8.76 7.13
N GLY A 106 -9.68 -9.25 6.19
CA GLY A 106 -9.91 -8.58 4.92
C GLY A 106 -10.54 -7.20 5.07
N ALA A 107 -11.52 -7.06 5.97
CA ALA A 107 -12.10 -5.75 6.29
C ALA A 107 -11.05 -4.79 6.87
N TYR A 108 -10.19 -5.28 7.77
CA TYR A 108 -9.09 -4.49 8.32
C TYR A 108 -8.10 -4.07 7.22
N GLN A 109 -7.62 -5.03 6.42
CA GLN A 109 -6.67 -4.76 5.34
C GLN A 109 -7.24 -3.75 4.32
N TYR A 110 -8.50 -3.89 3.95
CA TYR A 110 -9.13 -2.96 3.02
C TYR A 110 -9.37 -1.58 3.64
N LEU A 111 -10.02 -1.53 4.81
CA LEU A 111 -10.41 -0.24 5.39
C LEU A 111 -9.23 0.55 5.93
N ALA A 112 -8.36 -0.08 6.71
CA ALA A 112 -7.24 0.61 7.33
C ALA A 112 -6.10 0.88 6.35
N ASN A 113 -5.66 -0.15 5.63
CA ASN A 113 -4.42 -0.07 4.85
C ASN A 113 -4.63 0.39 3.39
N ILE A 114 -5.87 0.39 2.87
CA ILE A 114 -6.13 0.79 1.48
C ILE A 114 -7.07 1.99 1.41
N PHE A 115 -8.33 1.79 1.79
CA PHE A 115 -9.38 2.76 1.54
C PHE A 115 -9.16 4.09 2.29
N LEU A 116 -8.90 4.03 3.59
CA LEU A 116 -8.70 5.24 4.40
C LEU A 116 -7.35 5.89 4.14
N CYS A 117 -6.33 5.13 3.75
CA CYS A 117 -5.07 5.68 3.26
C CYS A 117 -5.27 6.51 1.98
N ASN A 118 -6.01 5.96 1.01
CA ASN A 118 -6.35 6.67 -0.22
C ASN A 118 -7.16 7.95 0.05
N ILE A 119 -8.16 7.88 0.95
CA ILE A 119 -8.93 9.05 1.37
C ILE A 119 -8.01 10.10 2.01
N GLY A 120 -7.09 9.68 2.88
CA GLY A 120 -6.16 10.58 3.55
C GLY A 120 -5.22 11.28 2.60
N ALA A 121 -4.65 10.55 1.66
CA ALA A 121 -3.79 11.10 0.62
C ALA A 121 -4.56 12.12 -0.23
N GLY A 122 -5.76 11.77 -0.70
CA GLY A 122 -6.58 12.63 -1.53
C GLY A 122 -7.11 13.86 -0.79
N ALA A 123 -7.53 13.72 0.45
CA ALA A 123 -7.97 14.86 1.27
C ALA A 123 -6.83 15.85 1.51
N ALA A 124 -5.64 15.36 1.86
CA ALA A 124 -4.45 16.19 2.01
C ALA A 124 -4.10 16.91 0.71
N LEU A 125 -4.12 16.20 -0.43
CA LEU A 125 -3.88 16.79 -1.74
C LEU A 125 -4.92 17.87 -2.06
N GLY A 126 -6.19 17.62 -1.80
CA GLY A 126 -7.27 18.61 -2.02
C GLY A 126 -7.13 19.87 -1.15
N ILE A 127 -6.64 19.73 0.09
CA ILE A 127 -6.34 20.87 0.96
C ILE A 127 -5.18 21.68 0.37
N LEU A 128 -4.09 21.03 -0.04
CA LEU A 128 -2.91 21.68 -0.60
C LEU A 128 -3.23 22.40 -1.93
N GLU A 129 -4.11 21.82 -2.74
CA GLU A 129 -4.62 22.48 -3.96
C GLU A 129 -5.37 23.78 -3.64
N LYS A 130 -6.29 23.74 -2.66
CA LYS A 130 -7.00 24.93 -2.19
C LYS A 130 -6.07 26.02 -1.65
N MET A 131 -4.97 25.60 -1.02
CA MET A 131 -3.94 26.52 -0.52
C MET A 131 -2.97 26.99 -1.61
N ASN A 132 -3.16 26.56 -2.86
CA ASN A 132 -2.28 26.84 -4.00
C ASN A 132 -0.81 26.45 -3.76
N ILE A 133 -0.59 25.40 -2.99
CA ILE A 133 0.75 24.86 -2.72
C ILE A 133 1.15 23.95 -3.86
N LYS A 134 2.08 24.41 -4.72
CA LYS A 134 2.56 23.67 -5.90
C LYS A 134 3.88 22.93 -5.67
N SER A 135 4.50 23.07 -4.52
CA SER A 135 5.75 22.36 -4.20
C SER A 135 5.53 20.84 -4.17
N LYS A 136 6.26 20.11 -5.01
CA LYS A 136 6.20 18.63 -5.10
C LYS A 136 6.48 17.97 -3.75
N SER A 137 7.50 18.45 -3.02
CA SER A 137 7.87 17.93 -1.70
C SER A 137 6.78 18.19 -0.66
N ALA A 138 6.17 19.38 -0.65
CA ALA A 138 5.08 19.70 0.27
C ALA A 138 3.84 18.84 -0.01
N ARG A 139 3.53 18.59 -1.29
CA ARG A 139 2.42 17.71 -1.71
C ARG A 139 2.65 16.28 -1.29
N ALA A 140 3.83 15.72 -1.55
CA ALA A 140 4.18 14.37 -1.13
C ALA A 140 4.14 14.23 0.40
N LEU A 141 4.74 15.16 1.14
CA LEU A 141 4.71 15.16 2.61
C LEU A 141 3.29 15.27 3.16
N GLY A 142 2.47 16.14 2.56
CA GLY A 142 1.07 16.29 2.96
C GLY A 142 0.27 15.01 2.74
N MET A 143 0.41 14.36 1.58
CA MET A 143 -0.26 13.08 1.30
C MET A 143 0.19 11.98 2.27
N VAL A 144 1.50 11.83 2.53
CA VAL A 144 2.01 10.88 3.52
C VAL A 144 1.44 11.17 4.91
N THR A 145 1.38 12.44 5.31
CA THR A 145 0.76 12.83 6.59
C THR A 145 -0.73 12.47 6.62
N GLY A 146 -1.46 12.71 5.54
CA GLY A 146 -2.85 12.31 5.38
C GLY A 146 -3.05 10.80 5.53
N ILE A 147 -2.22 9.99 4.88
CA ILE A 147 -2.21 8.52 5.00
C ILE A 147 -2.01 8.09 6.45
N ILE A 148 -1.01 8.62 7.14
CA ILE A 148 -0.71 8.26 8.53
C ILE A 148 -1.90 8.58 9.44
N LEU A 149 -2.47 9.78 9.33
CA LEU A 149 -3.56 10.22 10.21
C LEU A 149 -4.86 9.44 9.95
N THR A 150 -5.23 9.23 8.70
CA THR A 150 -6.51 8.59 8.37
C THR A 150 -6.40 7.07 8.25
N GLY A 151 -5.32 6.53 7.68
CA GLY A 151 -5.10 5.10 7.49
C GLY A 151 -4.61 4.44 8.77
N VAL A 152 -3.40 4.79 9.20
CA VAL A 152 -2.76 4.10 10.33
C VAL A 152 -3.52 4.32 11.65
N ILE A 153 -3.85 5.57 11.98
CA ILE A 153 -4.49 5.92 13.25
C ILE A 153 -6.01 5.74 13.15
N GLY A 154 -6.66 6.45 12.22
CA GLY A 154 -8.12 6.42 12.06
C GLY A 154 -8.63 5.09 11.51
N GLY A 155 -7.91 4.52 10.55
CA GLY A 155 -8.29 3.30 9.86
C GLY A 155 -8.37 2.09 10.78
N SER A 156 -7.38 1.91 11.63
CA SER A 156 -7.38 0.82 12.62
C SER A 156 -8.56 0.93 13.57
N ALA A 157 -8.88 2.14 14.05
CA ALA A 157 -10.02 2.37 14.93
C ALA A 157 -11.36 2.07 14.24
N ILE A 158 -11.54 2.53 13.01
CA ILE A 158 -12.76 2.30 12.21
C ILE A 158 -12.92 0.82 11.85
N ALA A 159 -11.85 0.17 11.38
CA ALA A 159 -11.87 -1.24 11.02
C ALA A 159 -12.23 -2.12 12.23
N ASN A 160 -11.65 -1.82 13.41
CA ASN A 160 -11.99 -2.53 14.64
C ASN A 160 -13.43 -2.24 15.12
N LEU A 161 -13.92 -1.02 14.96
CA LEU A 161 -15.30 -0.67 15.27
C LEU A 161 -16.29 -1.48 14.40
N ILE A 162 -16.02 -1.58 13.09
CA ILE A 162 -16.79 -2.40 12.16
C ILE A 162 -16.67 -3.87 12.53
N GLY A 163 -15.46 -4.34 12.84
CA GLY A 163 -15.22 -5.70 13.32
C GLY A 163 -16.11 -6.05 14.51
N ARG A 164 -16.13 -5.20 15.54
CA ARG A 164 -16.95 -5.41 16.75
C ARG A 164 -18.44 -5.30 16.49
N LYS A 165 -18.89 -4.25 15.79
CA LYS A 165 -20.33 -3.94 15.66
C LYS A 165 -21.01 -4.74 14.58
N VAL A 166 -20.31 -5.12 13.52
CA VAL A 166 -20.89 -5.80 12.36
C VAL A 166 -20.41 -7.25 12.29
N ILE A 167 -19.11 -7.47 12.12
CA ILE A 167 -18.58 -8.81 11.82
C ILE A 167 -18.80 -9.75 12.99
N ASN A 168 -18.39 -9.40 14.21
CA ASN A 168 -18.58 -10.24 15.38
C ASN A 168 -20.06 -10.52 15.66
N ARG A 169 -20.94 -9.56 15.33
CA ARG A 169 -22.38 -9.74 15.50
C ARG A 169 -22.97 -10.68 14.45
N CYS A 170 -22.54 -10.59 13.19
CA CYS A 170 -22.98 -11.49 12.12
C CYS A 170 -22.54 -12.94 12.34
N PHE A 171 -21.39 -13.13 12.96
CA PHE A 171 -20.76 -14.44 13.18
C PHE A 171 -20.77 -14.89 14.67
N LYS A 172 -21.74 -14.40 15.46
CA LYS A 172 -21.83 -14.63 16.91
C LYS A 172 -21.82 -16.11 17.32
N HIS A 173 -22.24 -17.01 16.44
CA HIS A 173 -22.28 -18.45 16.67
C HIS A 173 -21.12 -19.23 16.06
N GLN A 174 -20.11 -18.55 15.54
CA GLN A 174 -18.92 -19.13 14.94
C GLN A 174 -17.67 -18.70 15.73
N ASN A 175 -16.57 -19.41 15.58
CA ASN A 175 -15.29 -19.13 16.25
C ASN A 175 -14.64 -17.85 15.71
N CYS A 176 -15.32 -16.69 15.86
CA CYS A 176 -14.78 -15.39 15.50
C CYS A 176 -13.91 -14.88 16.62
N ASN A 177 -12.65 -14.54 16.32
CA ASN A 177 -11.79 -13.88 17.28
C ASN A 177 -12.36 -12.48 17.58
N GLU A 178 -12.89 -12.27 18.80
CA GLU A 178 -13.52 -11.02 19.20
C GLU A 178 -12.51 -9.90 19.48
N ALA A 179 -11.23 -10.23 19.69
CA ALA A 179 -10.20 -9.25 19.99
C ALA A 179 -10.01 -8.25 18.84
N ASP A 180 -9.71 -7.00 19.20
CA ASP A 180 -9.35 -5.97 18.23
C ASP A 180 -8.06 -6.35 17.50
N ARG A 181 -8.05 -6.11 16.19
CA ARG A 181 -6.86 -6.29 15.36
C ARG A 181 -5.85 -5.19 15.71
N LYS A 182 -4.71 -5.60 16.24
CA LYS A 182 -3.58 -4.68 16.51
C LYS A 182 -2.72 -4.56 15.26
N PRO A 183 -2.15 -3.36 14.99
CA PRO A 183 -1.14 -3.21 13.94
C PRO A 183 0.04 -4.16 14.20
N GLU A 184 0.48 -4.86 13.17
CA GLU A 184 1.64 -5.73 13.21
C GLU A 184 2.82 -5.09 12.47
N PRO A 185 4.09 -5.45 12.77
CA PRO A 185 5.24 -4.91 12.06
C PRO A 185 5.15 -5.12 10.54
N LEU A 186 4.52 -6.19 10.09
CA LEU A 186 4.30 -6.46 8.67
C LEU A 186 3.34 -5.45 8.04
N ASP A 187 2.39 -4.90 8.79
CA ASP A 187 1.48 -3.86 8.27
C ASP A 187 2.26 -2.60 7.89
N ILE A 188 3.39 -2.30 8.56
CA ILE A 188 4.26 -1.19 8.19
C ILE A 188 4.91 -1.43 6.80
N CYS A 189 5.29 -2.67 6.51
CA CYS A 189 5.81 -3.03 5.19
C CYS A 189 4.74 -2.96 4.09
N LEU A 190 3.47 -3.14 4.47
CA LEU A 190 2.34 -3.04 3.55
C LEU A 190 2.09 -1.60 3.08
N HIS A 191 2.51 -0.59 3.86
CA HIS A 191 2.42 0.83 3.45
C HIS A 191 3.37 1.19 2.28
N SER A 192 4.10 0.22 1.70
CA SER A 192 4.79 0.42 0.42
C SER A 192 3.82 0.68 -0.74
N ASP A 193 2.58 0.17 -0.66
CA ASP A 193 1.50 0.48 -1.60
C ASP A 193 1.03 1.92 -1.46
N ASP A 194 1.06 2.49 -0.25
CA ASP A 194 0.76 3.90 0.00
C ASP A 194 1.79 4.82 -0.67
N ILE A 195 3.08 4.45 -0.64
CA ILE A 195 4.13 5.19 -1.35
C ILE A 195 3.87 5.17 -2.86
N ALA A 196 3.49 4.01 -3.40
CA ALA A 196 3.13 3.89 -4.80
C ALA A 196 1.85 4.70 -5.12
N THR A 197 0.86 4.70 -4.24
CA THR A 197 -0.34 5.53 -4.37
C THR A 197 -0.01 7.02 -4.40
N VAL A 198 0.84 7.50 -3.48
CA VAL A 198 1.33 8.88 -3.48
C VAL A 198 2.05 9.21 -4.79
N ALA A 199 2.86 8.30 -5.29
CA ALA A 199 3.57 8.47 -6.56
C ALA A 199 2.58 8.59 -7.74
N VAL A 200 1.57 7.72 -7.84
CA VAL A 200 0.53 7.78 -8.88
C VAL A 200 -0.26 9.08 -8.80
N MET A 201 -0.71 9.47 -7.61
CA MET A 201 -1.44 10.72 -7.38
C MET A 201 -0.58 11.96 -7.62
N SER A 202 0.74 11.83 -7.55
CA SER A 202 1.70 12.87 -7.93
C SER A 202 2.00 12.90 -9.44
N GLY A 203 1.35 12.05 -10.23
CA GLY A 203 1.48 11.99 -11.69
C GLY A 203 2.41 10.90 -12.24
N LEU A 204 3.03 10.06 -11.39
CA LEU A 204 3.86 8.93 -11.81
C LEU A 204 3.00 7.73 -12.23
N LYS A 205 2.13 7.91 -13.22
CA LYS A 205 1.14 6.91 -13.66
C LYS A 205 1.74 5.59 -14.14
N TRP A 206 3.02 5.56 -14.49
CA TRP A 206 3.72 4.33 -14.89
C TRP A 206 3.86 3.31 -13.74
N ILE A 207 3.74 3.73 -12.47
CA ILE A 207 3.75 2.83 -11.30
C ILE A 207 2.38 2.16 -11.11
N GLU A 208 1.31 2.74 -11.62
CA GLU A 208 -0.05 2.25 -11.44
C GLU A 208 -0.24 0.75 -11.78
N PRO A 209 0.33 0.20 -12.87
CA PRO A 209 0.23 -1.22 -13.17
C PRO A 209 0.83 -2.15 -12.10
N ALA A 210 1.71 -1.64 -11.22
CA ALA A 210 2.29 -2.41 -10.11
C ALA A 210 1.39 -2.45 -8.87
N LEU A 211 0.42 -1.53 -8.72
CA LEU A 211 -0.47 -1.45 -7.57
C LEU A 211 -1.23 -2.76 -7.27
N PRO A 212 -1.81 -3.47 -8.26
CA PRO A 212 -2.48 -4.75 -7.99
C PRO A 212 -1.55 -5.79 -7.36
N ALA A 213 -0.26 -5.81 -7.75
CA ALA A 213 0.73 -6.70 -7.15
C ALA A 213 1.04 -6.31 -5.70
N LEU A 214 1.17 -5.01 -5.40
CA LEU A 214 1.37 -4.50 -4.04
C LEU A 214 0.14 -4.81 -3.16
N TYR A 215 -1.06 -4.53 -3.63
CA TYR A 215 -2.30 -4.86 -2.91
C TYR A 215 -2.52 -6.37 -2.75
N SER A 216 -1.87 -7.23 -3.55
CA SER A 216 -1.98 -8.68 -3.41
C SER A 216 -1.45 -9.18 -2.06
N ILE A 217 -0.54 -8.45 -1.42
CA ILE A 217 -0.04 -8.76 -0.08
C ILE A 217 -1.17 -8.61 0.95
N SER A 218 -1.96 -7.54 0.86
CA SER A 218 -3.15 -7.35 1.69
C SER A 218 -4.20 -8.45 1.42
N GLY A 219 -4.36 -8.86 0.16
CA GLY A 219 -5.19 -10.01 -0.21
C GLY A 219 -4.70 -11.33 0.39
N TYR A 220 -3.42 -11.60 0.35
CA TYR A 220 -2.82 -12.77 0.97
C TYR A 220 -3.08 -12.79 2.49
N ARG A 221 -2.90 -11.67 3.17
CA ARG A 221 -3.22 -11.53 4.60
C ARG A 221 -4.69 -11.83 4.89
N ALA A 222 -5.59 -11.28 4.09
CA ALA A 222 -7.03 -11.54 4.20
C ALA A 222 -7.34 -13.04 4.02
N GLY A 223 -6.66 -13.71 3.09
CA GLY A 223 -6.79 -15.14 2.84
C GLY A 223 -6.32 -16.03 4.00
N ILE A 224 -5.27 -15.62 4.71
CA ILE A 224 -4.81 -16.29 5.93
C ILE A 224 -5.82 -16.12 7.08
N GLY A 225 -6.40 -14.93 7.21
CA GLY A 225 -7.31 -14.56 8.27
C GLY A 225 -6.62 -14.07 9.55
N TYR A 226 -7.40 -13.40 10.40
CA TYR A 226 -6.92 -12.87 11.67
C TYR A 226 -6.55 -14.00 12.65
N ARG A 227 -5.30 -14.03 13.04
CA ARG A 227 -4.74 -14.96 14.02
C ARG A 227 -4.41 -14.19 15.30
N GLY A 228 -5.43 -13.71 16.02
CA GLY A 228 -5.20 -13.01 17.29
C GLY A 228 -4.27 -13.80 18.20
N LYS A 229 -3.23 -13.13 18.72
CA LYS A 229 -2.39 -13.63 19.81
C LYS A 229 -2.93 -13.14 21.12
#